data_44c2bab3274c217e7df5c0449420548a
#
_entry.id   44c2bab3274c217e7df5c0449420548a
#
_cell.length_a   1.000
_cell.length_b   1.000
_cell.length_c   1.000
_cell.angle_alpha   90.00
_cell.angle_beta   90.00
_cell.angle_gamma   90.00
#
_symmetry.space_group_name_H-M   'P 1'
#
loop_
_entity.id
_entity.type
_entity.pdbx_description
1 polymer ?
#
loop_
_entity_poly.entity_id
_entity_poly.type
_entity_poly.pdbx_seq_one_letter_code
_entity_poly.pdbx_strand_id
1 'polypeptide(L)'
;MKLLVYGAGVLGSLFSARLHEAGHDVSLLARGERLAALRRHGGVRLAEENSPVVRLVPVPVVEHPAGGYDLIAVLVRTHQTDAVLESLTGSEGDVLFLLNWAAGAEPLGAVIGHERVLLGFPTAAGTMDGDVVRYRAANFLTRRVVMPIGEPDGRTTPRLERIVEAFRTTGINAKPEPRMDAWLKTHAAFEVPLGQAVHAAGGPAALADDPDAVRGMLHLIRQNLATMPTPPVPRGFAALRTLPEGLLVALLRRFLRSPTAAHSALNNTSPAETAELDRLAEQMRAHAKVR
;
A
#
# COMPACT_ATOMS: atom_id res chain seq x y z
N MET A 1 -1.87 -22.37 2.13
CA MET A 1 -2.49 -21.68 0.96
C MET A 1 -1.47 -21.62 -0.14
N LYS A 2 -1.91 -21.75 -1.38
CA LYS A 2 -1.09 -21.49 -2.57
C LYS A 2 -1.29 -20.04 -3.01
N LEU A 3 -0.24 -19.23 -2.92
CA LEU A 3 -0.31 -17.79 -3.12
C LEU A 3 0.57 -17.33 -4.28
N LEU A 4 0.06 -16.39 -5.05
CA LEU A 4 0.87 -15.58 -5.96
C LEU A 4 1.01 -14.18 -5.37
N VAL A 5 2.23 -13.72 -5.16
CA VAL A 5 2.49 -12.30 -4.91
C VAL A 5 2.82 -11.65 -6.25
N TYR A 6 1.92 -10.78 -6.70
CA TYR A 6 2.07 -10.07 -7.97
C TYR A 6 2.76 -8.73 -7.72
N GLY A 7 3.98 -8.58 -8.22
CA GLY A 7 4.81 -7.38 -8.08
C GLY A 7 6.00 -7.59 -7.16
N ALA A 8 7.20 -7.63 -7.74
CA ALA A 8 8.45 -7.91 -7.05
C ALA A 8 9.19 -6.63 -6.60
N GLY A 9 8.44 -5.58 -6.27
CA GLY A 9 8.95 -4.39 -5.60
C GLY A 9 9.37 -4.68 -4.15
N VAL A 10 9.60 -3.62 -3.38
CA VAL A 10 10.00 -3.72 -1.96
C VAL A 10 9.01 -4.56 -1.15
N LEU A 11 7.73 -4.16 -1.17
CA LEU A 11 6.70 -4.79 -0.35
C LEU A 11 6.35 -6.19 -0.84
N GLY A 12 6.20 -6.39 -2.16
CA GLY A 12 5.91 -7.71 -2.70
C GLY A 12 7.02 -8.71 -2.44
N SER A 13 8.29 -8.31 -2.59
CA SER A 13 9.42 -9.15 -2.21
C SER A 13 9.44 -9.47 -0.71
N LEU A 14 9.16 -8.49 0.14
CA LEU A 14 9.12 -8.69 1.59
C LEU A 14 7.99 -9.64 2.01
N PHE A 15 6.77 -9.43 1.49
CA PHE A 15 5.62 -10.26 1.84
C PHE A 15 5.75 -11.67 1.27
N SER A 16 6.25 -11.83 0.02
CA SER A 16 6.47 -13.17 -0.54
C SER A 16 7.47 -13.98 0.30
N ALA A 17 8.55 -13.36 0.71
CA ALA A 17 9.54 -14.02 1.55
C ALA A 17 8.97 -14.41 2.93
N ARG A 18 8.25 -13.51 3.60
CA ARG A 18 7.65 -13.79 4.91
C ARG A 18 6.57 -14.87 4.86
N LEU A 19 5.71 -14.85 3.83
CA LEU A 19 4.69 -15.87 3.62
C LEU A 19 5.34 -17.24 3.33
N HIS A 20 6.41 -17.26 2.52
CA HIS A 20 7.18 -18.48 2.25
C HIS A 20 7.82 -19.03 3.52
N GLU A 21 8.46 -18.20 4.35
CA GLU A 21 9.04 -18.59 5.64
C GLU A 21 7.99 -19.05 6.65
N ALA A 22 6.74 -18.56 6.54
CA ALA A 22 5.61 -19.03 7.34
C ALA A 22 5.03 -20.37 6.85
N GLY A 23 5.61 -21.00 5.82
CA GLY A 23 5.23 -22.32 5.32
C GLY A 23 4.11 -22.32 4.28
N HIS A 24 3.81 -21.17 3.67
CA HIS A 24 2.87 -21.13 2.55
C HIS A 24 3.56 -21.51 1.23
N ASP A 25 2.79 -22.08 0.29
CA ASP A 25 3.23 -22.31 -1.10
C ASP A 25 3.14 -20.97 -1.87
N VAL A 26 4.27 -20.27 -1.98
CA VAL A 26 4.32 -18.90 -2.50
C VAL A 26 5.13 -18.85 -3.78
N SER A 27 4.57 -18.20 -4.80
CA SER A 27 5.28 -17.74 -5.99
C SER A 27 5.34 -16.21 -6.03
N LEU A 28 6.48 -15.65 -6.45
CA LEU A 28 6.65 -14.21 -6.66
C LEU A 28 6.64 -13.91 -8.16
N LEU A 29 5.70 -13.09 -8.63
CA LEU A 29 5.69 -12.66 -10.03
C LEU A 29 6.58 -11.43 -10.20
N ALA A 30 7.55 -11.57 -11.09
CA ALA A 30 8.49 -10.50 -11.45
C ALA A 30 8.66 -10.40 -12.97
N ARG A 31 9.10 -9.24 -13.45
CA ARG A 31 9.37 -8.99 -14.87
C ARG A 31 10.71 -8.27 -15.05
N GLY A 32 11.23 -8.28 -16.27
CA GLY A 32 12.43 -7.52 -16.68
C GLY A 32 13.66 -7.79 -15.80
N GLU A 33 14.40 -6.73 -15.50
CA GLU A 33 15.64 -6.82 -14.72
C GLU A 33 15.45 -7.43 -13.33
N ARG A 34 14.31 -7.14 -12.67
CA ARG A 34 14.02 -7.71 -11.35
C ARG A 34 13.84 -9.22 -11.40
N LEU A 35 13.18 -9.75 -12.44
CA LEU A 35 13.08 -11.19 -12.69
C LEU A 35 14.47 -11.81 -12.88
N ALA A 36 15.30 -11.20 -13.72
CA ALA A 36 16.67 -11.68 -13.99
C ALA A 36 17.50 -11.70 -12.70
N ALA A 37 17.41 -10.66 -11.86
CA ALA A 37 18.11 -10.58 -10.59
C ALA A 37 17.65 -11.67 -9.60
N LEU A 38 16.34 -11.86 -9.44
CA LEU A 38 15.79 -12.88 -8.55
C LEU A 38 16.19 -14.30 -8.99
N ARG A 39 16.17 -14.58 -10.30
CA ARG A 39 16.61 -15.87 -10.86
C ARG A 39 18.12 -16.08 -10.65
N ARG A 40 18.94 -15.06 -10.88
CA ARG A 40 20.39 -15.12 -10.68
C ARG A 40 20.76 -15.42 -9.23
N HIS A 41 20.04 -14.87 -8.26
CA HIS A 41 20.28 -15.08 -6.84
C HIS A 41 19.57 -16.31 -6.28
N GLY A 42 18.63 -16.92 -6.99
CA GLY A 42 17.84 -18.05 -6.52
C GLY A 42 16.74 -17.67 -5.50
N GLY A 43 16.30 -16.40 -5.48
CA GLY A 43 15.26 -15.95 -4.57
C GLY A 43 15.37 -14.48 -4.16
N VAL A 44 14.69 -14.13 -3.08
CA VAL A 44 14.63 -12.77 -2.53
C VAL A 44 15.74 -12.54 -1.52
N ARG A 45 16.53 -11.49 -1.72
CA ARG A 45 17.56 -11.05 -0.77
C ARG A 45 16.97 -10.00 0.17
N LEU A 46 17.03 -10.25 1.47
CA LEU A 46 16.50 -9.39 2.52
C LEU A 46 17.58 -8.99 3.52
N ALA A 47 17.51 -7.76 3.99
CA ALA A 47 18.29 -7.29 5.15
C ALA A 47 17.41 -6.35 6.01
N GLU A 48 17.64 -6.30 7.30
CA GLU A 48 17.10 -5.22 8.11
C GLU A 48 17.78 -3.90 7.76
N GLU A 49 17.06 -2.78 7.90
CA GLU A 49 17.47 -1.44 7.43
C GLU A 49 18.90 -1.07 7.83
N ASN A 50 19.30 -1.39 9.07
CA ASN A 50 20.62 -1.05 9.64
C ASN A 50 21.54 -2.26 9.83
N SER A 51 21.21 -3.41 9.22
CA SER A 51 22.00 -4.63 9.35
C SER A 51 22.90 -4.85 8.13
N PRO A 52 24.17 -5.21 8.29
CA PRO A 52 25.02 -5.65 7.19
C PRO A 52 24.67 -7.06 6.71
N VAL A 53 23.88 -7.82 7.49
CA VAL A 53 23.57 -9.22 7.20
C VAL A 53 22.46 -9.30 6.15
N VAL A 54 22.79 -9.86 4.99
CA VAL A 54 21.84 -10.16 3.93
C VAL A 54 21.50 -11.65 3.98
N ARG A 55 20.21 -11.97 4.08
CA ARG A 55 19.73 -13.37 3.99
C ARG A 55 19.03 -13.59 2.65
N LEU A 56 19.11 -14.79 2.13
CA LEU A 56 18.40 -15.23 0.93
C LEU A 56 17.20 -16.07 1.35
N VAL A 57 16.03 -15.75 0.78
CA VAL A 57 14.82 -16.57 0.91
C VAL A 57 14.49 -17.14 -0.46
N PRO A 58 14.47 -18.50 -0.63
CA PRO A 58 14.35 -19.14 -1.94
C PRO A 58 12.88 -19.20 -2.42
N VAL A 59 12.26 -18.03 -2.56
CA VAL A 59 10.90 -17.92 -3.09
C VAL A 59 10.90 -18.27 -4.58
N PRO A 60 10.08 -19.22 -5.05
CA PRO A 60 9.88 -19.48 -6.47
C PRO A 60 9.45 -18.23 -7.24
N VAL A 61 10.07 -18.00 -8.40
CA VAL A 61 9.82 -16.79 -9.20
C VAL A 61 9.19 -17.17 -10.53
N VAL A 62 8.07 -16.51 -10.85
CA VAL A 62 7.30 -16.71 -12.08
C VAL A 62 7.20 -15.41 -12.88
N GLU A 63 6.95 -15.53 -14.18
CA GLU A 63 6.83 -14.39 -15.10
C GLU A 63 5.39 -14.07 -15.47
N HIS A 64 4.53 -15.07 -15.37
CA HIS A 64 3.10 -14.99 -15.69
C HIS A 64 2.26 -15.57 -14.55
N PRO A 65 1.01 -15.11 -14.37
CA PRO A 65 0.12 -15.61 -13.31
C PRO A 65 -0.52 -16.95 -13.70
N ALA A 66 0.26 -17.86 -14.30
CA ALA A 66 -0.22 -19.17 -14.71
C ALA A 66 -0.25 -20.15 -13.53
N GLY A 67 -1.33 -20.91 -13.42
CA GLY A 67 -1.54 -21.89 -12.37
C GLY A 67 -2.72 -21.52 -11.46
N GLY A 68 -3.34 -22.52 -10.82
CA GLY A 68 -4.40 -22.29 -9.84
C GLY A 68 -3.80 -21.82 -8.53
N TYR A 69 -4.15 -20.61 -8.11
CA TYR A 69 -3.79 -20.01 -6.82
C TYR A 69 -5.05 -19.88 -5.97
N ASP A 70 -4.93 -20.07 -4.66
CA ASP A 70 -6.01 -19.75 -3.72
C ASP A 70 -6.16 -18.23 -3.60
N LEU A 71 -5.03 -17.51 -3.65
CA LEU A 71 -4.96 -16.06 -3.51
C LEU A 71 -3.86 -15.46 -4.41
N ILE A 72 -4.21 -14.38 -5.10
CA ILE A 72 -3.28 -13.50 -5.79
C ILE A 72 -3.22 -12.17 -5.01
N ALA A 73 -2.10 -11.91 -4.35
CA ALA A 73 -1.86 -10.65 -3.64
C ALA A 73 -1.15 -9.66 -4.57
N VAL A 74 -1.83 -8.60 -4.96
CA VAL A 74 -1.33 -7.58 -5.89
C VAL A 74 -0.67 -6.45 -5.10
N LEU A 75 0.65 -6.30 -5.26
CA LEU A 75 1.48 -5.26 -4.62
C LEU A 75 2.25 -4.48 -5.68
N VAL A 76 1.53 -3.67 -6.41
CA VAL A 76 2.06 -2.78 -7.46
C VAL A 76 1.66 -1.33 -7.15
N ARG A 77 2.17 -0.38 -7.91
CA ARG A 77 1.72 1.01 -7.83
C ARG A 77 0.40 1.20 -8.54
N THR A 78 -0.41 2.15 -8.10
CA THR A 78 -1.77 2.42 -8.60
C THR A 78 -1.81 2.61 -10.12
N HIS A 79 -0.84 3.31 -10.70
CA HIS A 79 -0.76 3.53 -12.15
C HIS A 79 -0.44 2.27 -12.97
N GLN A 80 -0.04 1.16 -12.33
CA GLN A 80 0.26 -0.12 -12.98
C GLN A 80 -0.95 -1.07 -12.99
N THR A 81 -2.06 -0.70 -12.32
CA THR A 81 -3.19 -1.60 -12.06
C THR A 81 -3.85 -2.08 -13.35
N ASP A 82 -3.99 -1.22 -14.36
CA ASP A 82 -4.67 -1.58 -15.61
C ASP A 82 -3.95 -2.75 -16.32
N ALA A 83 -2.61 -2.71 -16.41
CA ALA A 83 -1.80 -3.80 -16.99
C ALA A 83 -1.82 -5.09 -16.14
N VAL A 84 -2.00 -4.96 -14.82
CA VAL A 84 -2.17 -6.12 -13.93
C VAL A 84 -3.52 -6.77 -14.17
N LEU A 85 -4.60 -6.00 -14.22
CA LEU A 85 -5.96 -6.50 -14.48
C LEU A 85 -6.02 -7.27 -15.79
N GLU A 86 -5.47 -6.73 -16.86
CA GLU A 86 -5.39 -7.40 -18.17
C GLU A 86 -4.71 -8.77 -18.07
N SER A 87 -3.60 -8.86 -17.33
CA SER A 87 -2.86 -10.11 -17.15
C SER A 87 -3.55 -11.13 -16.26
N LEU A 88 -4.56 -10.71 -15.45
CA LEU A 88 -5.30 -11.57 -14.54
C LEU A 88 -6.62 -12.09 -15.11
N THR A 89 -7.02 -11.69 -16.32
CA THR A 89 -8.31 -12.07 -16.92
C THR A 89 -8.50 -13.60 -17.07
N GLY A 90 -7.41 -14.34 -17.29
CA GLY A 90 -7.43 -15.81 -17.41
C GLY A 90 -6.96 -16.55 -16.16
N SER A 91 -6.74 -15.85 -15.04
CA SER A 91 -6.29 -16.47 -13.79
C SER A 91 -7.48 -16.86 -12.90
N GLU A 92 -7.26 -17.82 -11.99
CA GLU A 92 -8.23 -18.26 -11.00
C GLU A 92 -7.82 -17.80 -9.59
N GLY A 93 -8.75 -17.94 -8.64
CA GLY A 93 -8.55 -17.61 -7.23
C GLY A 93 -8.98 -16.19 -6.84
N ASP A 94 -8.97 -15.93 -5.55
CA ASP A 94 -9.24 -14.61 -4.97
C ASP A 94 -8.14 -13.61 -5.31
N VAL A 95 -8.47 -12.33 -5.49
CA VAL A 95 -7.48 -11.28 -5.79
C VAL A 95 -7.55 -10.20 -4.73
N LEU A 96 -6.50 -10.09 -3.92
CA LEU A 96 -6.35 -9.06 -2.90
C LEU A 96 -5.46 -7.93 -3.41
N PHE A 97 -6.04 -6.75 -3.59
CA PHE A 97 -5.32 -5.54 -3.97
C PHE A 97 -4.76 -4.85 -2.71
N LEU A 98 -3.45 -4.96 -2.50
CA LEU A 98 -2.69 -4.34 -1.43
C LEU A 98 -1.93 -3.13 -1.98
N LEU A 99 -2.65 -2.04 -2.23
CA LEU A 99 -2.10 -0.83 -2.85
C LEU A 99 -2.92 0.41 -2.47
N ASN A 100 -2.41 1.58 -2.80
CA ASN A 100 -3.20 2.81 -2.78
C ASN A 100 -4.31 2.72 -3.82
N TRP A 101 -5.56 2.94 -3.43
CA TRP A 101 -6.69 2.84 -4.35
C TRP A 101 -7.88 3.67 -3.87
N ALA A 102 -8.39 4.56 -4.71
CA ALA A 102 -9.52 5.41 -4.36
C ALA A 102 -10.73 5.24 -5.29
N ALA A 103 -10.64 4.39 -6.33
CA ALA A 103 -11.70 4.20 -7.32
C ALA A 103 -12.81 3.21 -6.88
N GLY A 104 -12.69 2.59 -5.70
CA GLY A 104 -13.62 1.53 -5.27
C GLY A 104 -13.36 0.18 -5.95
N ALA A 105 -14.16 -0.82 -5.63
CA ALA A 105 -13.96 -2.17 -6.15
C ALA A 105 -14.51 -2.37 -7.57
N GLU A 106 -15.45 -1.53 -8.00
CA GLU A 106 -16.17 -1.67 -9.27
C GLU A 106 -15.25 -1.78 -10.50
N PRO A 107 -14.26 -0.86 -10.72
CA PRO A 107 -13.38 -0.95 -11.88
C PRO A 107 -12.50 -2.21 -11.89
N LEU A 108 -12.20 -2.76 -10.71
CA LEU A 108 -11.43 -3.99 -10.57
C LEU A 108 -12.30 -5.19 -10.92
N GLY A 109 -13.48 -5.28 -10.30
CA GLY A 109 -14.43 -6.37 -10.49
C GLY A 109 -14.97 -6.48 -11.91
N ALA A 110 -15.15 -5.36 -12.60
CA ALA A 110 -15.59 -5.33 -14.00
C ALA A 110 -14.63 -6.09 -14.95
N VAL A 111 -13.35 -6.23 -14.59
CA VAL A 111 -12.35 -6.91 -15.43
C VAL A 111 -12.12 -8.36 -14.99
N ILE A 112 -12.00 -8.61 -13.68
CA ILE A 112 -11.57 -9.93 -13.17
C ILE A 112 -12.68 -10.72 -12.48
N GLY A 113 -13.91 -10.18 -12.38
CA GLY A 113 -15.01 -10.74 -11.61
C GLY A 113 -15.13 -10.11 -10.22
N HIS A 114 -16.31 -9.58 -9.88
CA HIS A 114 -16.56 -8.85 -8.62
C HIS A 114 -16.39 -9.77 -7.40
N GLU A 115 -16.77 -11.03 -7.55
CA GLU A 115 -16.68 -12.04 -6.50
C GLU A 115 -15.26 -12.36 -6.08
N ARG A 116 -14.27 -12.07 -6.93
CA ARG A 116 -12.86 -12.35 -6.66
C ARG A 116 -12.14 -11.22 -5.93
N VAL A 117 -12.69 -10.01 -5.95
CA VAL A 117 -12.00 -8.81 -5.46
C VAL A 117 -12.02 -8.74 -3.94
N LEU A 118 -10.85 -8.53 -3.33
CA LEU A 118 -10.67 -8.03 -1.98
C LEU A 118 -9.77 -6.80 -2.01
N LEU A 119 -9.95 -5.92 -1.05
CA LEU A 119 -9.18 -4.70 -0.89
C LEU A 119 -8.36 -4.75 0.40
N GLY A 120 -7.20 -4.13 0.41
CA GLY A 120 -6.38 -4.01 1.60
C GLY A 120 -5.31 -2.93 1.46
N PHE A 121 -4.59 -2.66 2.54
CA PHE A 121 -3.49 -1.72 2.54
C PHE A 121 -2.26 -2.32 3.21
N PRO A 122 -1.07 -2.35 2.54
CA PRO A 122 0.12 -2.97 3.10
C PRO A 122 0.76 -2.05 4.15
N THR A 123 1.00 -2.58 5.35
CA THR A 123 1.60 -1.83 6.46
C THR A 123 3.02 -2.32 6.75
N ALA A 124 3.92 -2.12 5.79
CA ALA A 124 5.34 -2.38 5.93
C ALA A 124 6.14 -1.27 5.29
N ALA A 125 7.39 -1.12 5.69
CA ALA A 125 8.29 -0.12 5.12
C ALA A 125 9.65 -0.76 4.79
N GLY A 126 10.25 -0.26 3.72
CA GLY A 126 11.57 -0.66 3.28
C GLY A 126 12.00 0.08 2.03
N THR A 127 13.22 -0.18 1.61
CA THR A 127 13.82 0.39 0.40
C THR A 127 14.48 -0.72 -0.42
N MET A 128 14.74 -0.45 -1.70
CA MET A 128 15.53 -1.31 -2.55
C MET A 128 16.96 -0.76 -2.60
N ASP A 129 17.93 -1.58 -2.19
CA ASP A 129 19.36 -1.27 -2.25
C ASP A 129 20.01 -2.27 -3.20
N GLY A 130 20.19 -1.86 -4.46
CA GLY A 130 20.52 -2.79 -5.54
C GLY A 130 19.46 -3.90 -5.64
N ASP A 131 19.88 -5.15 -5.47
CA ASP A 131 18.99 -6.33 -5.48
C ASP A 131 18.48 -6.73 -4.09
N VAL A 132 18.85 -6.01 -3.02
CA VAL A 132 18.51 -6.31 -1.63
C VAL A 132 17.33 -5.46 -1.19
N VAL A 133 16.31 -6.09 -0.65
CA VAL A 133 15.23 -5.38 0.05
C VAL A 133 15.66 -5.13 1.49
N ARG A 134 15.85 -3.86 1.82
CA ARG A 134 16.08 -3.40 3.19
C ARG A 134 14.77 -3.05 3.83
N TYR A 135 14.34 -3.83 4.82
CA TYR A 135 13.07 -3.62 5.51
C TYR A 135 13.28 -3.12 6.93
N ARG A 136 12.34 -2.33 7.40
CA ARG A 136 12.30 -1.91 8.79
C ARG A 136 11.72 -3.03 9.65
N ALA A 137 12.51 -3.50 10.62
CA ALA A 137 12.02 -4.44 11.61
C ALA A 137 10.86 -3.83 12.42
N ALA A 138 9.84 -4.64 12.69
CA ALA A 138 8.72 -4.19 13.49
C ALA A 138 9.16 -4.01 14.96
N ASN A 139 9.07 -2.80 15.49
CA ASN A 139 9.27 -2.50 16.90
C ASN A 139 7.94 -2.59 17.67
N PHE A 140 7.98 -2.35 18.99
CA PHE A 140 6.82 -2.44 19.87
C PHE A 140 5.63 -1.56 19.40
N LEU A 141 5.89 -0.39 18.82
CA LEU A 141 4.85 0.51 18.33
C LEU A 141 4.33 0.09 16.96
N THR A 142 5.23 -0.24 16.03
CA THR A 142 4.85 -0.61 14.66
C THR A 142 4.17 -1.97 14.56
N ARG A 143 4.41 -2.90 15.51
CA ARG A 143 3.65 -4.17 15.62
C ARG A 143 2.17 -3.95 15.90
N ARG A 144 1.77 -2.78 16.41
CA ARG A 144 0.36 -2.42 16.66
C ARG A 144 -0.32 -1.82 15.45
N VAL A 145 0.43 -1.40 14.44
CA VAL A 145 -0.14 -0.89 13.19
C VAL A 145 -0.90 -2.00 12.48
N VAL A 146 -2.18 -1.75 12.24
CA VAL A 146 -3.06 -2.74 11.63
C VAL A 146 -2.90 -2.70 10.12
N MET A 147 -2.74 -3.87 9.50
CA MET A 147 -2.90 -4.08 8.08
C MET A 147 -4.37 -4.40 7.80
N PRO A 148 -5.17 -3.44 7.31
CA PRO A 148 -6.59 -3.67 7.06
C PRO A 148 -6.78 -4.44 5.76
N ILE A 149 -7.69 -5.42 5.78
CA ILE A 149 -8.14 -6.19 4.62
C ILE A 149 -9.65 -6.30 4.70
N GLY A 150 -10.37 -6.15 3.59
CA GLY A 150 -11.82 -6.22 3.60
C GLY A 150 -12.44 -6.69 2.30
N GLU A 151 -13.65 -7.22 2.43
CA GLU A 151 -14.55 -7.43 1.31
C GLU A 151 -15.11 -6.10 0.83
N PRO A 152 -15.39 -5.93 -0.48
CA PRO A 152 -15.99 -4.70 -1.01
C PRO A 152 -17.34 -4.35 -0.38
N ASP A 153 -18.12 -5.35 0.01
CA ASP A 153 -19.44 -5.19 0.63
C ASP A 153 -19.41 -5.08 2.17
N GLY A 154 -18.23 -5.15 2.76
CA GLY A 154 -18.00 -5.01 4.20
C GLY A 154 -18.29 -6.24 5.04
N ARG A 155 -18.69 -7.37 4.43
CA ARG A 155 -18.93 -8.61 5.16
C ARG A 155 -17.63 -9.27 5.62
N THR A 156 -17.69 -9.99 6.72
CA THR A 156 -16.63 -10.91 7.14
C THR A 156 -16.96 -12.30 6.61
N THR A 157 -16.20 -12.75 5.62
CA THR A 157 -16.39 -14.03 4.96
C THR A 157 -15.35 -15.05 5.39
N PRO A 158 -15.59 -16.36 5.25
CA PRO A 158 -14.57 -17.37 5.54
C PRO A 158 -13.29 -17.20 4.71
N ARG A 159 -13.37 -16.70 3.47
CA ARG A 159 -12.17 -16.42 2.67
C ARG A 159 -11.36 -15.25 3.25
N LEU A 160 -12.05 -14.16 3.66
CA LEU A 160 -11.37 -13.03 4.31
C LEU A 160 -10.66 -13.47 5.59
N GLU A 161 -11.29 -14.32 6.41
CA GLU A 161 -10.67 -14.84 7.64
C GLU A 161 -9.42 -15.68 7.33
N ARG A 162 -9.49 -16.58 6.34
CA ARG A 162 -8.33 -17.38 5.90
C ARG A 162 -7.19 -16.51 5.39
N ILE A 163 -7.48 -15.46 4.60
CA ILE A 163 -6.49 -14.53 4.07
C ILE A 163 -5.85 -13.73 5.20
N VAL A 164 -6.65 -13.17 6.10
CA VAL A 164 -6.16 -12.42 7.27
C VAL A 164 -5.24 -13.31 8.12
N GLU A 165 -5.62 -14.57 8.37
CA GLU A 165 -4.80 -15.49 9.13
C GLU A 165 -3.48 -15.82 8.41
N ALA A 166 -3.49 -16.01 7.10
CA ALA A 166 -2.25 -16.21 6.34
C ALA A 166 -1.25 -15.06 6.52
N PHE A 167 -1.71 -13.81 6.53
CA PHE A 167 -0.82 -12.68 6.82
C PHE A 167 -0.40 -12.62 8.30
N ARG A 168 -1.24 -13.03 9.25
CA ARG A 168 -0.88 -13.10 10.69
C ARG A 168 0.24 -14.09 10.96
N THR A 169 0.31 -15.21 10.24
CA THR A 169 1.43 -16.17 10.40
C THR A 169 2.80 -15.55 10.10
N THR A 170 2.84 -14.44 9.37
CA THR A 170 4.08 -13.68 9.08
C THR A 170 4.47 -12.68 10.18
N GLY A 171 3.69 -12.61 11.27
CA GLY A 171 3.85 -11.60 12.33
C GLY A 171 3.25 -10.23 12.03
N ILE A 172 2.52 -10.09 10.91
CA ILE A 172 1.79 -8.86 10.54
C ILE A 172 0.47 -8.82 11.33
N ASN A 173 0.13 -7.65 11.89
CA ASN A 173 -1.14 -7.43 12.57
C ASN A 173 -2.28 -7.21 11.56
N ALA A 174 -2.60 -8.22 10.75
CA ALA A 174 -3.69 -8.16 9.80
C ALA A 174 -5.05 -8.25 10.49
N LYS A 175 -6.02 -7.44 10.06
CA LYS A 175 -7.39 -7.44 10.61
C LYS A 175 -8.43 -7.19 9.53
N PRO A 176 -9.63 -7.78 9.65
CA PRO A 176 -10.76 -7.39 8.83
C PRO A 176 -11.12 -5.91 9.02
N GLU A 177 -11.37 -5.20 7.94
CA GLU A 177 -11.90 -3.84 7.93
C GLU A 177 -13.18 -3.80 7.10
N PRO A 178 -14.37 -3.71 7.72
CA PRO A 178 -15.64 -3.77 7.01
C PRO A 178 -15.92 -2.52 6.15
N ARG A 179 -15.15 -1.45 6.35
CA ARG A 179 -15.27 -0.21 5.57
C ARG A 179 -13.99 0.06 4.78
N MET A 180 -13.46 -1.00 4.13
CA MET A 180 -12.16 -0.91 3.48
C MET A 180 -12.11 0.13 2.35
N ASP A 181 -13.20 0.28 1.59
CA ASP A 181 -13.32 1.34 0.58
C ASP A 181 -13.22 2.75 1.21
N ALA A 182 -13.93 3.00 2.31
CA ALA A 182 -13.83 4.26 3.04
C ALA A 182 -12.45 4.47 3.66
N TRP A 183 -11.80 3.40 4.09
CA TRP A 183 -10.43 3.45 4.61
C TRP A 183 -9.45 3.91 3.54
N LEU A 184 -9.48 3.28 2.36
CA LEU A 184 -8.59 3.61 1.23
C LEU A 184 -8.83 5.04 0.72
N LYS A 185 -10.10 5.46 0.61
CA LYS A 185 -10.44 6.84 0.23
C LYS A 185 -9.97 7.86 1.26
N THR A 186 -10.09 7.55 2.56
CA THR A 186 -9.58 8.42 3.63
C THR A 186 -8.07 8.55 3.54
N HIS A 187 -7.38 7.42 3.31
CA HIS A 187 -5.93 7.41 3.14
C HIS A 187 -5.51 8.27 1.94
N ALA A 188 -6.13 8.08 0.79
CA ALA A 188 -5.85 8.87 -0.41
C ALA A 188 -6.16 10.37 -0.20
N ALA A 189 -7.25 10.72 0.51
CA ALA A 189 -7.62 12.11 0.83
C ALA A 189 -6.55 12.84 1.64
N PHE A 190 -5.78 12.10 2.43
CA PHE A 190 -4.65 12.61 3.21
C PHE A 190 -3.33 12.50 2.44
N GLU A 191 -3.05 11.34 1.85
CA GLU A 191 -1.76 11.01 1.21
C GLU A 191 -1.49 11.88 -0.03
N VAL A 192 -2.49 12.11 -0.88
CA VAL A 192 -2.30 12.87 -2.13
C VAL A 192 -1.86 14.31 -1.85
N PRO A 193 -2.58 15.13 -1.05
CA PRO A 193 -2.12 16.48 -0.76
C PRO A 193 -0.77 16.52 -0.01
N LEU A 194 -0.54 15.56 0.88
CA LEU A 194 0.72 15.47 1.63
C LEU A 194 1.89 15.18 0.70
N GLY A 195 1.78 14.14 -0.13
CA GLY A 195 2.82 13.75 -1.07
C GLY A 195 3.12 14.86 -2.08
N GLN A 196 2.08 15.48 -2.67
CA GLN A 196 2.24 16.58 -3.61
C GLN A 196 2.93 17.80 -2.97
N ALA A 197 2.56 18.17 -1.74
CA ALA A 197 3.19 19.27 -1.02
C ALA A 197 4.64 18.98 -0.67
N VAL A 198 4.96 17.76 -0.25
CA VAL A 198 6.33 17.32 0.03
C VAL A 198 7.19 17.34 -1.23
N HIS A 199 6.66 16.86 -2.37
CA HIS A 199 7.36 16.91 -3.66
C HIS A 199 7.64 18.36 -4.10
N ALA A 200 6.62 19.21 -4.02
CA ALA A 200 6.74 20.63 -4.40
C ALA A 200 7.78 21.38 -3.54
N ALA A 201 7.86 21.05 -2.25
CA ALA A 201 8.82 21.65 -1.34
C ALA A 201 10.24 21.07 -1.43
N GLY A 202 10.42 19.91 -2.12
CA GLY A 202 11.71 19.22 -2.18
C GLY A 202 12.02 18.35 -0.95
N GLY A 203 11.01 18.01 -0.16
CA GLY A 203 11.12 17.09 0.96
C GLY A 203 10.31 17.50 2.21
N PRO A 204 10.11 16.56 3.16
CA PRO A 204 9.26 16.82 4.32
C PRO A 204 9.81 17.92 5.24
N ALA A 205 11.13 18.00 5.43
CA ALA A 205 11.73 19.05 6.26
C ALA A 205 11.55 20.44 5.63
N ALA A 206 11.76 20.55 4.31
CA ALA A 206 11.56 21.80 3.57
C ALA A 206 10.10 22.26 3.64
N LEU A 207 9.13 21.34 3.47
CA LEU A 207 7.71 21.65 3.66
C LEU A 207 7.42 22.13 5.08
N ALA A 208 8.03 21.51 6.09
CA ALA A 208 7.84 21.92 7.49
C ALA A 208 8.33 23.36 7.77
N ASP A 209 9.26 23.89 6.97
CA ASP A 209 9.80 25.24 7.13
C ASP A 209 8.91 26.31 6.48
N ASP A 210 7.93 25.92 5.67
CA ASP A 210 6.92 26.79 5.06
C ASP A 210 5.53 26.57 5.70
N PRO A 211 5.12 27.40 6.70
CA PRO A 211 3.81 27.28 7.35
C PRO A 211 2.64 27.51 6.40
N ASP A 212 2.82 28.32 5.35
CA ASP A 212 1.74 28.63 4.41
C ASP A 212 1.51 27.46 3.45
N ALA A 213 2.57 26.80 2.98
CA ALA A 213 2.46 25.56 2.24
C ALA A 213 1.79 24.44 3.06
N VAL A 214 2.14 24.29 4.36
CA VAL A 214 1.48 23.33 5.26
C VAL A 214 0.01 23.68 5.45
N ARG A 215 -0.34 24.97 5.53
CA ARG A 215 -1.75 25.42 5.61
C ARG A 215 -2.53 25.11 4.34
N GLY A 216 -1.95 25.37 3.18
CA GLY A 216 -2.54 25.02 1.87
C GLY A 216 -2.79 23.50 1.74
N MET A 217 -1.79 22.69 2.12
CA MET A 217 -1.92 21.22 2.17
C MET A 217 -3.07 20.78 3.10
N LEU A 218 -3.15 21.34 4.31
CA LEU A 218 -4.23 21.03 5.26
C LEU A 218 -5.62 21.40 4.70
N HIS A 219 -5.74 22.52 4.00
CA HIS A 219 -6.98 22.92 3.32
C HIS A 219 -7.40 21.88 2.29
N LEU A 220 -6.50 21.39 1.45
CA LEU A 220 -6.80 20.34 0.46
C LEU A 220 -7.22 19.03 1.15
N ILE A 221 -6.53 18.61 2.21
CA ILE A 221 -6.93 17.44 3.02
C ILE A 221 -8.37 17.61 3.52
N ARG A 222 -8.70 18.78 4.09
CA ARG A 222 -10.06 19.07 4.60
C ARG A 222 -11.12 19.04 3.50
N GLN A 223 -10.81 19.60 2.34
CA GLN A 223 -11.71 19.57 1.18
C GLN A 223 -11.95 18.13 0.71
N ASN A 224 -10.89 17.33 0.55
CA ASN A 224 -11.01 15.93 0.17
C ASN A 224 -11.83 15.11 1.17
N LEU A 225 -11.59 15.29 2.47
CA LEU A 225 -12.38 14.62 3.52
C LEU A 225 -13.85 15.08 3.56
N ALA A 226 -14.12 16.33 3.15
CA ALA A 226 -15.49 16.85 3.12
C ALA A 226 -16.32 16.30 1.95
N THR A 227 -15.66 15.95 0.83
CA THR A 227 -16.31 15.37 -0.35
C THR A 227 -16.54 13.86 -0.26
N MET A 228 -16.02 13.19 0.78
CA MET A 228 -16.22 11.77 0.96
C MET A 228 -17.70 11.42 1.21
N PRO A 229 -18.21 10.33 0.60
CA PRO A 229 -19.60 9.89 0.78
C PRO A 229 -19.88 9.32 2.18
N THR A 230 -18.85 8.88 2.88
CA THR A 230 -18.95 8.23 4.18
C THR A 230 -17.98 8.86 5.19
N PRO A 231 -18.24 8.74 6.50
CA PRO A 231 -17.29 9.21 7.51
C PRO A 231 -15.91 8.57 7.35
N PRO A 232 -14.83 9.33 7.61
CA PRO A 232 -13.46 8.85 7.44
C PRO A 232 -13.15 7.63 8.33
N VAL A 233 -12.27 6.78 7.85
CA VAL A 233 -11.76 5.58 8.54
C VAL A 233 -10.22 5.59 8.50
N PRO A 234 -9.55 5.49 9.65
CA PRO A 234 -10.08 5.50 11.02
C PRO A 234 -10.77 6.82 11.43
N ARG A 235 -11.69 6.72 12.36
CA ARG A 235 -12.48 7.90 12.82
C ARG A 235 -11.63 9.08 13.31
N GLY A 236 -10.39 8.83 13.73
CA GLY A 236 -9.44 9.87 14.15
C GLY A 236 -9.16 10.92 13.06
N PHE A 237 -9.28 10.58 11.78
CA PHE A 237 -9.15 11.54 10.68
C PHE A 237 -10.24 12.62 10.67
N ALA A 238 -11.38 12.39 11.32
CA ALA A 238 -12.40 13.42 11.48
C ALA A 238 -11.87 14.64 12.27
N ALA A 239 -10.90 14.44 13.16
CA ALA A 239 -10.28 15.54 13.91
C ALA A 239 -9.57 16.56 13.00
N LEU A 240 -9.08 16.16 11.83
CA LEU A 240 -8.49 17.08 10.85
C LEU A 240 -9.51 18.11 10.34
N ARG A 241 -10.81 17.81 10.40
CA ARG A 241 -11.88 18.71 9.96
C ARG A 241 -12.30 19.70 11.05
N THR A 242 -12.14 19.34 12.32
CA THR A 242 -12.76 20.04 13.46
C THR A 242 -11.77 20.78 14.36
N LEU A 243 -10.52 20.32 14.43
CA LEU A 243 -9.49 20.95 15.25
C LEU A 243 -9.06 22.32 14.68
N PRO A 244 -8.65 23.27 15.56
CA PRO A 244 -8.15 24.57 15.16
C PRO A 244 -6.97 24.45 14.18
N GLU A 245 -6.99 25.26 13.12
CA GLU A 245 -5.99 25.22 12.05
C GLU A 245 -4.57 25.40 12.56
N GLY A 246 -4.34 26.42 13.40
CA GLY A 246 -3.01 26.70 13.94
C GLY A 246 -2.42 25.53 14.72
N LEU A 247 -3.26 24.79 15.48
CA LEU A 247 -2.84 23.57 16.18
C LEU A 247 -2.44 22.47 15.20
N LEU A 248 -3.25 22.23 14.18
CA LEU A 248 -2.96 21.20 13.18
C LEU A 248 -1.70 21.53 12.38
N VAL A 249 -1.53 22.78 11.97
CA VAL A 249 -0.31 23.23 11.29
C VAL A 249 0.92 22.99 12.16
N ALA A 250 0.87 23.30 13.45
CA ALA A 250 1.98 23.06 14.38
C ALA A 250 2.29 21.55 14.53
N LEU A 251 1.25 20.71 14.65
CA LEU A 251 1.41 19.26 14.75
C LEU A 251 1.96 18.64 13.46
N LEU A 252 1.47 19.07 12.29
CA LEU A 252 1.95 18.60 10.99
C LEU A 252 3.41 19.00 10.77
N ARG A 253 3.80 20.23 11.07
CA ARG A 253 5.19 20.67 10.99
C ARG A 253 6.10 19.86 11.91
N ARG A 254 5.65 19.55 13.14
CA ARG A 254 6.39 18.66 14.05
C ARG A 254 6.54 17.26 13.49
N PHE A 255 5.47 16.70 12.90
CA PHE A 255 5.51 15.38 12.25
C PHE A 255 6.48 15.39 11.06
N LEU A 256 6.40 16.38 10.17
CA LEU A 256 7.25 16.49 8.98
C LEU A 256 8.75 16.59 9.31
N ARG A 257 9.11 17.15 10.49
CA ARG A 257 10.48 17.20 11.00
C ARG A 257 10.91 15.92 11.75
N SER A 258 10.00 14.96 11.93
CA SER A 258 10.32 13.75 12.68
C SER A 258 11.17 12.78 11.86
N PRO A 259 11.98 11.92 12.53
CA PRO A 259 12.68 10.81 11.84
C PRO A 259 11.72 9.88 11.09
N THR A 260 10.50 9.76 11.57
CA THR A 260 9.47 8.94 10.91
C THR A 260 9.13 9.49 9.52
N ALA A 261 8.93 10.79 9.37
CA ALA A 261 8.67 11.41 8.07
C ALA A 261 9.90 11.33 7.16
N ALA A 262 11.10 11.60 7.68
CA ALA A 262 12.34 11.53 6.92
C ALA A 262 12.65 10.13 6.33
N HIS A 263 12.23 9.07 7.03
CA HIS A 263 12.46 7.69 6.62
C HIS A 263 11.19 7.00 6.08
N SER A 264 10.13 7.73 5.82
CA SER A 264 8.89 7.21 5.21
C SER A 264 8.94 7.28 3.68
N ALA A 265 7.95 6.69 3.02
CA ALA A 265 7.71 6.84 1.59
C ALA A 265 7.56 8.31 1.15
N LEU A 266 7.21 9.21 2.07
CA LEU A 266 7.11 10.66 1.83
C LEU A 266 8.42 11.29 1.31
N ASN A 267 9.57 10.72 1.64
CA ASN A 267 10.86 11.23 1.16
C ASN A 267 11.23 10.71 -0.24
N ASN A 268 10.39 9.87 -0.84
CA ASN A 268 10.61 9.33 -2.17
C ASN A 268 9.99 10.26 -3.22
N THR A 269 10.81 11.03 -3.91
CA THR A 269 10.39 11.95 -4.99
C THR A 269 10.62 11.37 -6.38
N SER A 270 10.57 10.05 -6.53
CA SER A 270 10.78 9.39 -7.82
C SER A 270 9.63 9.67 -8.81
N PRO A 271 9.89 9.63 -10.13
CA PRO A 271 8.82 9.76 -11.14
C PRO A 271 7.68 8.76 -10.96
N ALA A 272 7.98 7.56 -10.47
CA ALA A 272 6.96 6.54 -10.20
C ALA A 272 6.05 6.92 -9.02
N GLU A 273 6.57 7.63 -8.01
CA GLU A 273 5.77 8.15 -6.91
C GLU A 273 4.84 9.27 -7.38
N THR A 274 5.36 10.20 -8.18
CA THR A 274 4.55 11.27 -8.80
C THR A 274 3.40 10.68 -9.62
N ALA A 275 3.69 9.70 -10.47
CA ALA A 275 2.66 9.03 -11.29
C ALA A 275 1.59 8.32 -10.44
N GLU A 276 1.97 7.76 -9.29
CA GLU A 276 1.01 7.16 -8.35
C GLU A 276 0.11 8.22 -7.72
N LEU A 277 0.67 9.32 -7.23
CA LEU A 277 -0.10 10.42 -6.63
C LEU A 277 -1.04 11.07 -7.65
N ASP A 278 -0.61 11.24 -8.90
CA ASP A 278 -1.44 11.79 -9.97
C ASP A 278 -2.62 10.87 -10.29
N ARG A 279 -2.38 9.56 -10.39
CA ARG A 279 -3.45 8.58 -10.62
C ARG A 279 -4.45 8.54 -9.47
N LEU A 280 -3.99 8.59 -8.23
CA LEU A 280 -4.87 8.67 -7.05
C LEU A 280 -5.71 9.97 -7.05
N ALA A 281 -5.09 11.10 -7.39
CA ALA A 281 -5.80 12.37 -7.51
C ALA A 281 -6.88 12.33 -8.61
N GLU A 282 -6.63 11.64 -9.73
CA GLU A 282 -7.63 11.41 -10.77
C GLU A 282 -8.81 10.58 -10.27
N GLN A 283 -8.53 9.46 -9.57
CA GLN A 283 -9.54 8.60 -8.97
C GLN A 283 -10.44 9.37 -7.99
N MET A 284 -9.83 10.21 -7.14
CA MET A 284 -10.58 11.04 -6.20
C MET A 284 -11.48 12.06 -6.91
N ARG A 285 -10.97 12.73 -7.97
CA ARG A 285 -11.76 13.69 -8.77
C ARG A 285 -12.93 13.03 -9.51
N ALA A 286 -12.75 11.81 -10.01
CA ALA A 286 -13.81 11.06 -10.67
C ALA A 286 -15.00 10.81 -9.72
N HIS A 287 -14.73 10.48 -8.47
CA HIS A 287 -15.77 10.28 -7.44
C HIS A 287 -16.51 11.58 -7.05
N ALA A 288 -15.83 12.72 -7.08
CA ALA A 288 -16.46 13.99 -6.75
C ALA A 288 -17.45 14.50 -7.84
N LYS A 289 -17.27 14.05 -9.10
CA LYS A 289 -18.12 14.45 -10.23
C LYS A 289 -19.41 13.63 -10.39
N VAL A 290 -19.52 12.48 -9.75
CA VAL A 290 -20.70 11.59 -9.83
C VAL A 290 -21.83 12.03 -8.86
N ARG A 291 -21.65 13.14 -8.18
CA ARG A 291 -22.64 13.83 -7.36
C ARG A 291 -23.19 15.08 -8.06
#